data_c7013ca8672ac916120a62f95a71d5a4
#
_entry.id   c7013ca8672ac916120a62f95a71d5a4
#
_cell.length_a   1.000
_cell.length_b   1.000
_cell.length_c   1.000
_cell.angle_alpha   90.00
_cell.angle_beta   90.00
_cell.angle_gamma   90.00
#
_symmetry.space_group_name_H-M   'P 1'
#
loop_
_entity.id
_entity.type
_entity.pdbx_description
1 polymer ?
#
loop_
_entity_poly.entity_id
_entity_poly.type
_entity_poly.pdbx_seq_one_letter_code
_entity_poly.pdbx_strand_id
1 'polypeptide(L)' 'MNIGEAVKLRILELCKMRKITVNKLATISGVTQSTLSNITGGRNNSTTISTIKKLCDGLDISIEEFFCSELFRHLEQEIK' A
#
# COMPACT_ATOMS: atom_id res chain seq x y z
N MET A 1 7.48 -1.94 -13.54
CA MET A 1 6.62 -0.91 -12.91
C MET A 1 7.42 -0.11 -11.88
N ASN A 2 6.96 1.08 -11.55
CA ASN A 2 7.63 1.88 -10.53
C ASN A 2 7.17 1.50 -9.12
N ILE A 3 7.88 2.00 -8.10
CA ILE A 3 7.58 1.64 -6.70
C ILE A 3 6.18 2.10 -6.29
N GLY A 4 5.72 3.24 -6.77
CA GLY A 4 4.37 3.73 -6.44
C GLY A 4 3.28 2.79 -6.93
N GLU A 5 3.42 2.28 -8.16
CA GLU A 5 2.48 1.31 -8.71
C GLU A 5 2.51 0.00 -7.94
N ALA A 6 3.70 -0.46 -7.55
CA ALA A 6 3.85 -1.69 -6.79
C ALA A 6 3.17 -1.57 -5.42
N VAL A 7 3.33 -0.44 -4.74
CA VAL A 7 2.68 -0.18 -3.44
C VAL A 7 1.16 -0.20 -3.60
N LYS A 8 0.64 0.50 -4.61
CA LYS A 8 -0.80 0.51 -4.90
C LYS A 8 -1.33 -0.91 -5.08
N LEU A 9 -0.67 -1.70 -5.94
CA LEU A 9 -1.13 -3.06 -6.23
C LEU A 9 -1.03 -3.95 -5.00
N ARG A 10 0.00 -3.76 -4.16
CA ARG A 10 0.14 -4.52 -2.92
C ARG A 10 -1.00 -4.23 -1.94
N ILE A 11 -1.38 -2.96 -1.81
CA ILE A 11 -2.51 -2.58 -0.96
C ILE A 11 -3.79 -3.26 -1.44
N LEU A 12 -4.05 -3.22 -2.75
CA LEU A 12 -5.23 -3.86 -3.31
C LEU A 12 -5.19 -5.38 -3.12
N GLU A 13 -4.04 -6.00 -3.28
CA GLU A 13 -3.84 -7.43 -3.07
C GLU A 13 -4.15 -7.82 -1.62
N LEU A 14 -3.63 -7.05 -0.66
CA LEU A 14 -3.86 -7.32 0.76
C LEU A 14 -5.34 -7.16 1.13
N CYS A 15 -6.00 -6.14 0.60
CA CYS A 15 -7.44 -5.96 0.80
C CYS A 15 -8.22 -7.16 0.28
N LYS A 16 -7.87 -7.64 -0.91
CA LYS A 16 -8.50 -8.80 -1.51
C LYS A 16 -8.29 -10.06 -0.68
N MET A 17 -7.06 -10.27 -0.20
CA MET A 17 -6.72 -11.41 0.63
C MET A 17 -7.50 -11.40 1.95
N ARG A 18 -7.71 -10.23 2.54
CA ARG A 18 -8.42 -10.06 3.80
C ARG A 18 -9.92 -9.91 3.60
N LYS A 19 -10.40 -9.83 2.34
CA LYS A 19 -11.80 -9.65 2.00
C LYS A 19 -12.38 -8.39 2.64
N ILE A 20 -11.61 -7.31 2.60
CA ILE A 20 -12.05 -5.99 3.08
C ILE A 20 -11.96 -4.98 1.95
N THR A 21 -12.71 -3.88 2.10
CA THR A 21 -12.67 -2.78 1.15
C THR A 21 -11.50 -1.85 1.49
N VAL A 22 -11.12 -1.02 0.52
CA VAL A 22 -10.11 0.02 0.73
C VAL A 22 -10.57 0.99 1.83
N ASN A 23 -11.86 1.34 1.85
CA ASN A 23 -12.42 2.21 2.88
C ASN A 23 -12.31 1.58 4.27
N LYS A 24 -12.54 0.29 4.38
CA LYS A 24 -12.39 -0.41 5.65
C LYS A 24 -10.93 -0.39 6.10
N LEU A 25 -10.01 -0.61 5.18
CA LEU A 25 -8.58 -0.54 5.50
C LEU A 25 -8.20 0.83 6.02
N ALA A 26 -8.68 1.90 5.39
CA ALA A 26 -8.42 3.27 5.84
C ALA A 26 -8.90 3.44 7.28
N THR A 27 -10.11 2.99 7.58
CA THR A 27 -10.70 3.11 8.91
C THR A 27 -9.86 2.40 9.98
N ILE A 28 -9.51 1.14 9.74
CA ILE A 28 -8.77 0.36 10.75
C ILE A 28 -7.31 0.78 10.89
N SER A 29 -6.78 1.50 9.90
CA SER A 29 -5.38 1.93 9.88
C SER A 29 -5.21 3.38 10.37
N GLY A 30 -6.30 4.10 10.60
CA GLY A 30 -6.21 5.49 10.99
C GLY A 30 -5.71 6.40 9.87
N VAL A 31 -5.87 5.98 8.62
CA VAL A 31 -5.51 6.77 7.43
C VAL A 31 -6.80 7.34 6.85
N THR A 32 -6.77 8.59 6.42
CA THR A 32 -7.99 9.17 5.82
C THR A 32 -8.33 8.46 4.53
N GLN A 33 -9.63 8.35 4.24
CA GLN A 33 -10.09 7.74 2.99
C GLN A 33 -9.54 8.48 1.78
N SER A 34 -9.44 9.81 1.86
CA SER A 34 -8.89 10.63 0.80
C SER A 34 -7.43 10.25 0.49
N THR A 35 -6.61 10.09 1.53
CA THR A 35 -5.21 9.71 1.37
C THR A 35 -5.10 8.34 0.70
N LEU A 36 -5.83 7.35 1.22
CA LEU A 36 -5.75 5.99 0.69
C LEU A 36 -6.33 5.90 -0.72
N SER A 37 -7.41 6.61 -0.98
CA SER A 37 -8.02 6.69 -2.30
C SER A 37 -7.06 7.27 -3.34
N ASN A 38 -6.28 8.28 -2.96
CA ASN A 38 -5.27 8.86 -3.87
C ASN A 38 -4.16 7.86 -4.19
N ILE A 39 -3.76 7.06 -3.21
CA ILE A 39 -2.74 6.02 -3.42
C ILE A 39 -3.28 4.92 -4.34
N THR A 40 -4.43 4.37 -4.02
CA THR A 40 -5.01 3.26 -4.79
C THR A 40 -5.54 3.72 -6.15
N GLY A 41 -5.87 4.99 -6.29
CA GLY A 41 -6.28 5.56 -7.56
C GLY A 41 -5.13 5.93 -8.48
N GLY A 42 -3.89 5.76 -8.02
CA GLY A 42 -2.71 6.06 -8.84
C GLY A 42 -2.35 7.52 -8.93
N ARG A 43 -3.00 8.39 -8.15
CA ARG A 43 -2.71 9.83 -8.16
C ARG A 43 -1.54 10.21 -7.27
N ASN A 44 -1.17 9.34 -6.33
CA ASN A 44 -0.06 9.57 -5.43
C ASN A 44 0.95 8.43 -5.56
N ASN A 45 2.10 8.73 -6.16
CA ASN A 45 3.18 7.74 -6.34
C ASN A 45 4.24 7.83 -5.25
N SER A 46 3.99 8.65 -4.22
CA SER A 46 4.99 8.96 -3.19
C SER A 46 4.38 8.75 -1.81
N THR A 47 4.05 7.51 -1.48
CA THR A 47 3.50 7.15 -0.18
C THR A 47 4.61 7.18 0.87
N THR A 48 4.34 7.79 2.03
CA THR A 48 5.33 7.83 3.09
C THR A 48 5.43 6.48 3.80
N ILE A 49 6.61 6.22 4.37
CA ILE A 49 6.84 5.02 5.18
C ILE A 49 5.89 5.00 6.38
N SER A 50 5.61 6.17 6.96
CA SER A 50 4.68 6.29 8.08
C SER A 50 3.28 5.81 7.70
N THR A 51 2.80 6.17 6.52
CA THR A 51 1.51 5.70 6.03
C THR A 51 1.51 4.19 5.83
N ILE A 52 2.57 3.65 5.25
CA ILE A 52 2.71 2.20 5.06
C ILE A 52 2.69 1.49 6.41
N LYS A 53 3.39 2.03 7.41
CA LYS A 53 3.40 1.45 8.75
C LYS A 53 1.99 1.41 9.36
N LYS A 54 1.22 2.48 9.18
CA LYS A 54 -0.17 2.52 9.67
C LYS A 54 -1.02 1.44 9.00
N LEU A 55 -0.86 1.24 7.69
CA LEU A 55 -1.57 0.20 6.97
C LEU A 55 -1.18 -1.19 7.49
N CYS A 56 0.11 -1.40 7.73
CA CYS A 56 0.60 -2.66 8.30
C CYS A 56 -0.01 -2.92 9.67
N ASP A 57 -0.05 -1.90 10.52
CA ASP A 57 -0.63 -2.03 11.86
C ASP A 57 -2.12 -2.37 11.77
N GLY A 58 -2.85 -1.73 10.86
CA GLY A 58 -4.26 -2.02 10.66
C GLY A 58 -4.49 -3.45 10.16
N LEU A 59 -3.58 -3.99 9.39
CA LEU A 59 -3.65 -5.35 8.85
C LEU A 59 -2.98 -6.38 9.76
N ASP A 60 -2.36 -5.93 10.84
CA ASP A 60 -1.62 -6.80 11.77
C ASP A 60 -0.52 -7.59 11.04
N ILE A 61 0.24 -6.91 10.20
CA ILE A 61 1.40 -7.48 9.51
C ILE A 61 2.62 -6.60 9.75
N SER A 62 3.80 -7.17 9.52
CA SER A 62 5.05 -6.42 9.62
C SER A 62 5.32 -5.66 8.33
N ILE A 63 6.24 -4.69 8.39
CA ILE A 63 6.75 -4.00 7.20
C ILE A 63 7.35 -5.02 6.23
N GLU A 64 8.07 -6.01 6.76
CA GLU A 64 8.67 -7.06 5.94
C GLU A 64 7.60 -7.84 5.16
N GLU A 65 6.52 -8.19 5.82
CA GLU A 65 5.41 -8.89 5.17
C GLU A 65 4.77 -8.05 4.07
N PHE A 66 4.63 -6.75 4.33
CA PHE A 66 4.06 -5.84 3.33
C PHE A 66 4.86 -5.91 2.03
N PHE A 67 6.18 -5.87 2.12
CA PHE A 67 7.06 -5.85 0.95
C PHE A 67 7.45 -7.24 0.45
N CYS A 68 6.95 -8.30 1.07
CA CYS A 68 7.20 -9.68 0.64
C CYS A 68 6.21 -10.06 -0.47
N SER A 69 6.48 -9.60 -1.69
CA SER A 69 5.62 -9.84 -2.85
C SER A 69 6.44 -9.75 -4.12
N GLU A 70 6.02 -10.53 -5.12
CA GLU A 70 6.62 -10.47 -6.46
C GLU A 70 6.56 -9.06 -7.05
N LEU A 71 5.58 -8.26 -6.62
CA LEU A 71 5.41 -6.90 -7.10
C LEU A 71 6.66 -6.04 -6.90
N PHE A 72 7.49 -6.35 -5.91
CA PHE A 72 8.66 -5.55 -5.58
C PHE A 72 9.97 -6.11 -6.14
N ARG A 73 9.92 -7.17 -6.94
CA ARG A 73 11.14 -7.83 -7.44
C ARG A 73 11.75 -7.18 -8.66
N HIS A 74 10.96 -6.56 -9.50
CA HIS A 74 11.41 -6.03 -10.79
C HIS A 74 11.00 -4.58 -10.95
N LEU A 75 11.43 -3.76 -9.99
CA LEU A 75 11.08 -2.34 -10.00
C LEU A 75 12.05 -1.54 -10.86
N GLU A 76 11.52 -0.49 -11.48
CA GLU A 76 12.32 0.48 -12.23
C GLU A 76 13.21 1.25 -11.27
N GLN A 77 14.36 1.67 -11.74
CA GLN A 77 15.25 2.53 -10.95
C GLN A 77 14.63 3.92 -10.83
N GLU A 78 14.75 4.48 -9.64
CA GLU A 78 14.33 5.88 -9.40
C GLU A 78 15.43 6.86 -9.78
N ILE A 79 16.68 6.43 -9.73
CA ILE A 79 17.84 7.24 -10.08
C ILE A 79 18.25 6.88 -11.50
N LYS A 80 18.38 7.90 -12.35
CA LYS A 80 18.77 7.71 -13.75
C LYS A 80 20.20 8.15 -13.99
#